data_586ce20ee09ca663434f82ef7445e31d
#
_entry.id   586ce20ee09ca663434f82ef7445e31d
#
_cell.length_a   1.000
_cell.length_b   1.000
_cell.length_c   1.000
_cell.angle_alpha   90.00
_cell.angle_beta   90.00
_cell.angle_gamma   90.00
#
_symmetry.space_group_name_H-M   'P 1'
#
loop_
_entity.id
_entity.type
_entity.pdbx_description
1 polymer ?
#
loop_
_entity_poly.entity_id
_entity_poly.type
_entity_poly.pdbx_seq_one_letter_code
_entity_poly.pdbx_strand_id
1 'polypeptide(L)'
;MSFVDQASPKNEIKFEQKPLIKSLQDLNIVESWKDGKLKSTTFYHVTENEEVFFGYTSKNKRETSIPEFNSALQRVQDQDIYPTIPADTHLTLAPEGLSASSVYVKRPGLQWYEEMIGTDYLPKAVLDETMVMEQISQSPHENIIRYYGCRVRRGYITSIVLERLDQTLSQYVTTSDFQELDKVKFFESLKSAVEHLHTLGLAHNDINPDNIMVKNGSPVLIDFDSCQPFGKRLQSLGTEGWYEEVFYTSEKKHDIYSLEKLQEWLQAAK
;
A
#
# COMPACT_ATOMS: atom_id res chain seq x y z
N MET A 1 -0.38 -56.78 14.11
CA MET A 1 0.05 -55.69 13.23
C MET A 1 -0.40 -54.40 13.88
N SER A 2 0.50 -53.73 14.57
CA SER A 2 0.22 -52.48 15.28
C SER A 2 0.41 -51.30 14.30
N PHE A 3 -0.65 -50.54 14.06
CA PHE A 3 -0.57 -49.28 13.35
C PHE A 3 0.12 -48.27 14.26
N VAL A 4 1.28 -47.80 13.85
CA VAL A 4 1.97 -46.67 14.44
C VAL A 4 1.36 -45.42 13.82
N ASP A 5 0.63 -44.68 14.65
CA ASP A 5 0.07 -43.38 14.32
C ASP A 5 1.21 -42.37 14.19
N GLN A 6 1.59 -42.03 12.95
CA GLN A 6 2.56 -40.94 12.70
C GLN A 6 1.85 -39.63 12.87
N ALA A 7 1.85 -39.07 14.07
CA ALA A 7 1.48 -37.70 14.33
C ALA A 7 2.43 -36.77 13.55
N SER A 8 1.87 -36.05 12.57
CA SER A 8 2.58 -34.98 11.89
C SER A 8 3.08 -33.95 12.91
N PRO A 9 4.30 -33.42 12.78
CA PRO A 9 4.78 -32.42 13.72
C PRO A 9 3.89 -31.17 13.59
N LYS A 10 3.21 -30.81 14.66
CA LYS A 10 2.57 -29.49 14.79
C LYS A 10 3.70 -28.47 14.76
N ASN A 11 3.84 -27.77 13.66
CA ASN A 11 4.70 -26.59 13.60
C ASN A 11 4.17 -25.60 14.63
N GLU A 12 4.79 -25.53 15.79
CA GLU A 12 4.54 -24.47 16.76
C GLU A 12 4.92 -23.15 16.10
N ILE A 13 3.94 -22.26 15.90
CA ILE A 13 4.15 -20.91 15.42
C ILE A 13 4.93 -20.18 16.52
N LYS A 14 6.24 -19.99 16.31
CA LYS A 14 7.08 -19.19 17.20
C LYS A 14 6.86 -17.73 16.83
N PHE A 15 6.19 -16.99 17.72
CA PHE A 15 6.13 -15.53 17.62
C PHE A 15 7.48 -14.93 18.03
N GLU A 16 7.85 -13.83 17.35
CA GLU A 16 9.02 -13.08 17.75
C GLU A 16 8.83 -12.45 19.14
N GLN A 17 9.93 -12.27 19.84
CA GLN A 17 9.90 -11.52 21.09
C GLN A 17 9.56 -10.04 20.77
N LYS A 18 8.92 -9.35 21.71
CA LYS A 18 8.64 -7.93 21.57
C LYS A 18 9.90 -7.17 21.14
N PRO A 19 9.85 -6.41 20.04
CA PRO A 19 11.01 -5.70 19.52
C PRO A 19 11.50 -4.65 20.52
N LEU A 20 12.82 -4.49 20.62
CA LEU A 20 13.42 -3.42 21.38
C LEU A 20 13.68 -2.21 20.46
N ILE A 21 12.85 -1.21 20.58
CA ILE A 21 13.03 0.07 19.89
C ILE A 21 14.24 0.81 20.47
N LYS A 22 15.14 1.26 19.61
CA LYS A 22 16.35 1.99 20.00
C LYS A 22 16.32 3.45 19.59
N SER A 23 15.56 3.78 18.56
CA SER A 23 15.42 5.12 18.01
C SER A 23 14.02 5.37 17.44
N LEU A 24 13.66 6.64 17.20
CA LEU A 24 12.40 6.97 16.52
C LEU A 24 12.35 6.49 15.06
N GLN A 25 13.49 6.19 14.46
CA GLN A 25 13.57 5.64 13.10
C GLN A 25 13.05 4.19 13.01
N ASP A 26 13.01 3.49 14.13
CA ASP A 26 12.47 2.13 14.22
C ASP A 26 10.94 2.12 14.21
N LEU A 27 10.30 3.30 14.31
CA LEU A 27 8.85 3.46 14.44
C LEU A 27 8.27 4.26 13.27
N ASN A 28 7.09 3.84 12.83
CA ASN A 28 6.19 4.71 12.10
C ASN A 28 5.36 5.49 13.13
N ILE A 29 5.43 6.82 13.10
CA ILE A 29 4.80 7.69 14.11
C ILE A 29 3.88 8.69 13.41
N VAL A 30 2.64 8.77 13.86
CA VAL A 30 1.64 9.72 13.40
C VAL A 30 1.10 10.52 14.58
N GLU A 31 1.14 11.85 14.47
CA GLU A 31 0.55 12.76 15.45
C GLU A 31 -0.78 13.30 14.94
N SER A 32 -1.86 13.06 15.66
CA SER A 32 -3.19 13.57 15.36
C SER A 32 -3.43 14.87 16.12
N TRP A 33 -3.81 15.92 15.40
CA TRP A 33 -4.05 17.25 15.95
C TRP A 33 -5.50 17.68 15.71
N LYS A 34 -6.11 18.32 16.68
CA LYS A 34 -7.45 18.92 16.58
C LYS A 34 -7.43 20.30 17.21
N ASP A 35 -7.89 21.29 16.48
CA ASP A 35 -7.96 22.70 16.93
C ASP A 35 -6.61 23.22 17.50
N GLY A 36 -5.49 22.84 16.84
CA GLY A 36 -4.13 23.21 17.24
C GLY A 36 -3.61 22.49 18.50
N LYS A 37 -4.34 21.52 19.04
CA LYS A 37 -3.95 20.70 20.17
C LYS A 37 -3.68 19.27 19.75
N LEU A 38 -2.62 18.67 20.31
CA LEU A 38 -2.34 17.26 20.12
C LEU A 38 -3.48 16.43 20.70
N LYS A 39 -4.09 15.57 19.90
CA LYS A 39 -5.10 14.59 20.33
C LYS A 39 -4.43 13.31 20.82
N SER A 40 -3.56 12.75 19.99
CA SER A 40 -2.81 11.52 20.28
C SER A 40 -1.59 11.41 19.36
N THR A 41 -0.61 10.65 19.81
CA THR A 41 0.48 10.12 18.98
C THR A 41 0.33 8.62 18.91
N THR A 42 0.07 8.09 17.74
CA THR A 42 0.06 6.66 17.43
C THR A 42 1.39 6.25 16.82
N PHE A 43 1.82 5.04 17.09
CA PHE A 43 3.08 4.54 16.55
C PHE A 43 3.06 3.03 16.43
N TYR A 44 3.77 2.51 15.43
CA TYR A 44 3.87 1.09 15.22
C TYR A 44 5.23 0.67 14.67
N HIS A 45 5.57 -0.58 14.90
CA HIS A 45 6.75 -1.25 14.38
C HIS A 45 6.32 -2.54 13.68
N VAL A 46 6.90 -2.82 12.52
CA VAL A 46 6.69 -4.07 11.80
C VAL A 46 8.03 -4.81 11.78
N THR A 47 8.07 -6.02 12.34
CA THR A 47 9.28 -6.84 12.39
C THR A 47 9.64 -7.39 11.00
N GLU A 48 10.82 -7.98 10.86
CA GLU A 48 11.25 -8.67 9.64
C GLU A 48 10.32 -9.84 9.27
N ASN A 49 9.72 -10.48 10.27
CA ASN A 49 8.72 -11.54 10.08
C ASN A 49 7.28 -11.01 9.91
N GLU A 50 7.16 -9.69 9.72
CA GLU A 50 5.88 -8.99 9.47
C GLU A 50 4.86 -9.13 10.62
N GLU A 51 5.34 -9.30 11.86
CA GLU A 51 4.54 -9.11 13.05
C GLU A 51 4.45 -7.62 13.37
N VAL A 52 3.27 -7.17 13.79
CA VAL A 52 2.99 -5.78 14.07
C VAL A 52 2.90 -5.55 15.57
N PHE A 53 3.56 -4.50 16.02
CA PHE A 53 3.44 -3.96 17.36
C PHE A 53 2.95 -2.53 17.27
N PHE A 54 1.86 -2.21 17.96
CA PHE A 54 1.20 -0.93 17.92
C PHE A 54 1.09 -0.33 19.33
N GLY A 55 1.16 0.98 19.42
CA GLY A 55 1.01 1.73 20.65
C GLY A 55 0.54 3.16 20.41
N TYR A 56 0.07 3.80 21.48
CA TYR A 56 -0.33 5.20 21.45
C TYR A 56 0.04 5.91 22.75
N THR A 57 0.10 7.25 22.69
CA THR A 57 0.33 8.12 23.84
C THR A 57 -0.37 9.47 23.65
N SER A 58 -0.68 10.15 24.72
CA SER A 58 -1.18 11.53 24.70
C SER A 58 -0.07 12.58 24.61
N LYS A 59 1.20 12.18 24.68
CA LYS A 59 2.38 13.04 24.52
C LYS A 59 2.76 13.14 23.06
N ASN A 60 3.37 14.27 22.66
CA ASN A 60 3.97 14.34 21.34
C ASN A 60 5.26 13.50 21.25
N LYS A 61 5.69 13.22 20.03
CA LYS A 61 6.86 12.35 19.78
C LYS A 61 8.18 12.88 20.37
N ARG A 62 8.29 14.19 20.62
CA ARG A 62 9.50 14.80 21.21
C ARG A 62 9.51 14.69 22.72
N GLU A 63 8.35 14.58 23.35
CA GLU A 63 8.17 14.45 24.81
C GLU A 63 8.10 12.99 25.26
N THR A 64 7.93 12.06 24.34
CA THR A 64 7.87 10.62 24.64
C THR A 64 9.26 10.01 24.55
N SER A 65 9.73 9.42 25.63
CA SER A 65 11.04 8.75 25.67
C SER A 65 11.01 7.36 25.02
N ILE A 66 12.16 6.87 24.58
CA ILE A 66 12.29 5.51 24.00
C ILE A 66 11.78 4.41 24.95
N PRO A 67 12.04 4.43 26.28
CA PRO A 67 11.43 3.48 27.21
C PRO A 67 9.90 3.55 27.24
N GLU A 68 9.30 4.74 27.13
CA GLU A 68 7.84 4.89 27.09
C GLU A 68 7.27 4.31 25.79
N PHE A 69 7.89 4.56 24.62
CA PHE A 69 7.52 3.90 23.38
C PHE A 69 7.57 2.37 23.52
N ASN A 70 8.69 1.84 24.03
CA ASN A 70 8.83 0.40 24.24
C ASN A 70 7.76 -0.15 25.19
N SER A 71 7.43 0.55 26.26
CA SER A 71 6.42 0.10 27.22
C SER A 71 5.01 0.03 26.59
N ALA A 72 4.66 1.02 25.78
CA ALA A 72 3.33 1.15 25.19
C ALA A 72 3.08 0.21 23.99
N LEU A 73 4.11 -0.25 23.29
CA LEU A 73 3.95 -1.18 22.17
C LEU A 73 3.32 -2.50 22.65
N GLN A 74 2.30 -2.95 21.94
CA GLN A 74 1.65 -4.25 22.14
C GLN A 74 1.52 -4.97 20.79
N ARG A 75 1.65 -6.29 20.80
CA ARG A 75 1.49 -7.09 19.60
C ARG A 75 0.05 -7.04 19.11
N VAL A 76 -0.13 -6.77 17.84
CA VAL A 76 -1.44 -6.84 17.17
C VAL A 76 -1.64 -8.27 16.65
N GLN A 77 -2.89 -8.76 16.73
CA GLN A 77 -3.22 -10.07 16.19
C GLN A 77 -3.20 -10.01 14.65
N ASP A 78 -2.64 -11.05 14.01
CA ASP A 78 -2.53 -11.09 12.55
C ASP A 78 -3.89 -10.92 11.85
N GLN A 79 -4.93 -11.55 12.40
CA GLN A 79 -6.30 -11.49 11.86
C GLN A 79 -6.92 -10.08 11.86
N ASP A 80 -6.41 -9.17 12.68
CA ASP A 80 -6.94 -7.79 12.76
C ASP A 80 -6.37 -6.90 11.64
N ILE A 81 -5.32 -7.36 10.95
CA ILE A 81 -4.59 -6.60 9.94
C ILE A 81 -4.53 -7.34 8.60
N TYR A 82 -4.32 -8.65 8.64
CA TYR A 82 -4.00 -9.45 7.47
C TYR A 82 -5.12 -10.41 7.10
N PRO A 83 -5.46 -10.52 5.81
CA PRO A 83 -6.42 -11.51 5.36
C PRO A 83 -5.80 -12.91 5.33
N THR A 84 -6.64 -13.92 5.56
CA THR A 84 -6.32 -15.30 5.21
C THR A 84 -6.36 -15.46 3.69
N ILE A 85 -5.67 -16.48 3.18
CA ILE A 85 -5.73 -16.84 1.76
C ILE A 85 -7.14 -17.40 1.48
N PRO A 86 -7.91 -16.82 0.52
CA PRO A 86 -9.21 -17.38 0.17
C PRO A 86 -9.08 -18.80 -0.39
N ALA A 87 -10.06 -19.65 -0.10
CA ALA A 87 -10.11 -20.98 -0.70
C ALA A 87 -10.14 -20.88 -2.23
N ASP A 88 -9.51 -21.83 -2.91
CA ASP A 88 -9.45 -21.92 -4.38
C ASP A 88 -8.81 -20.73 -5.09
N THR A 89 -8.06 -19.88 -4.35
CA THR A 89 -7.32 -18.75 -4.92
C THR A 89 -5.87 -19.14 -5.16
N HIS A 90 -5.40 -18.92 -6.40
CA HIS A 90 -3.98 -19.04 -6.73
C HIS A 90 -3.30 -17.68 -6.59
N LEU A 91 -2.33 -17.59 -5.68
CA LEU A 91 -1.54 -16.38 -5.45
C LEU A 91 -0.12 -16.55 -5.97
N THR A 92 0.40 -15.52 -6.58
CA THR A 92 1.81 -15.41 -6.94
C THR A 92 2.61 -15.10 -5.68
N LEU A 93 3.44 -16.04 -5.24
CA LEU A 93 4.35 -15.80 -4.11
C LEU A 93 5.58 -15.05 -4.58
N ALA A 94 5.95 -13.98 -3.87
CA ALA A 94 7.15 -13.24 -4.18
C ALA A 94 8.39 -14.14 -4.03
N PRO A 95 9.32 -14.14 -5.00
CA PRO A 95 10.55 -14.94 -4.93
C PRO A 95 11.37 -14.61 -3.68
N GLU A 96 11.95 -15.64 -3.07
CA GLU A 96 12.94 -15.45 -2.01
C GLU A 96 14.24 -14.86 -2.59
N GLY A 97 14.95 -14.06 -1.79
CA GLY A 97 16.26 -13.52 -2.20
C GLY A 97 16.22 -12.29 -3.10
N LEU A 98 15.06 -11.69 -3.34
CA LEU A 98 14.99 -10.38 -4.01
C LEU A 98 15.76 -9.34 -3.19
N SER A 99 16.62 -8.56 -3.89
CA SER A 99 17.38 -7.51 -3.22
C SER A 99 16.46 -6.42 -2.66
N ALA A 100 16.64 -6.05 -1.41
CA ALA A 100 15.90 -4.95 -0.79
C ALA A 100 16.07 -3.61 -1.53
N SER A 101 17.15 -3.44 -2.30
CA SER A 101 17.38 -2.26 -3.13
C SER A 101 16.55 -2.25 -4.43
N SER A 102 16.05 -3.41 -4.88
CA SER A 102 15.30 -3.54 -6.11
C SER A 102 13.79 -3.70 -5.92
N VAL A 103 13.33 -3.90 -4.69
CA VAL A 103 11.92 -4.09 -4.39
C VAL A 103 11.40 -3.13 -3.34
N TYR A 104 10.12 -2.81 -3.46
CA TYR A 104 9.33 -2.14 -2.45
C TYR A 104 8.34 -3.14 -1.85
N VAL A 105 8.36 -3.28 -0.54
CA VAL A 105 7.44 -4.15 0.20
C VAL A 105 6.34 -3.29 0.77
N LYS A 106 5.18 -3.29 0.10
CA LYS A 106 4.00 -2.56 0.55
C LYS A 106 3.30 -3.35 1.63
N ARG A 107 3.13 -2.72 2.78
CA ARG A 107 2.43 -3.24 3.95
C ARG A 107 1.22 -2.36 4.25
N PRO A 108 0.19 -2.87 4.94
CA PRO A 108 -0.93 -2.04 5.35
C PRO A 108 -0.48 -0.87 6.22
N GLY A 109 -0.98 0.32 5.93
CA GLY A 109 -0.79 1.49 6.78
C GLY A 109 -1.64 1.39 8.04
N LEU A 110 -1.06 1.71 9.21
CA LEU A 110 -1.73 1.57 10.50
C LEU A 110 -1.97 2.92 11.19
N GLN A 111 -1.91 4.03 10.45
CA GLN A 111 -2.13 5.37 11.00
C GLN A 111 -3.51 5.56 11.63
N TRP A 112 -4.52 4.82 11.18
CA TRP A 112 -5.90 4.85 11.68
C TRP A 112 -6.32 3.56 12.38
N TYR A 113 -5.36 2.72 12.77
CA TYR A 113 -5.63 1.38 13.32
C TYR A 113 -6.58 1.44 14.53
N GLU A 114 -6.44 2.42 15.43
CA GLU A 114 -7.32 2.56 16.61
C GLU A 114 -8.81 2.69 16.24
N GLU A 115 -9.10 3.34 15.10
CA GLU A 115 -10.47 3.53 14.59
C GLU A 115 -11.00 2.30 13.85
N MET A 116 -10.07 1.39 13.44
CA MET A 116 -10.38 0.19 12.65
C MET A 116 -10.44 -1.08 13.51
N ILE A 117 -10.07 -1.02 14.79
CA ILE A 117 -10.08 -2.19 15.69
C ILE A 117 -11.47 -2.84 15.71
N GLY A 118 -11.50 -4.17 15.51
CA GLY A 118 -12.73 -4.96 15.48
C GLY A 118 -13.53 -4.86 14.18
N THR A 119 -12.99 -4.21 13.14
CA THR A 119 -13.55 -4.21 11.79
C THR A 119 -12.73 -5.12 10.88
N ASP A 120 -13.29 -5.48 9.73
CA ASP A 120 -12.60 -6.21 8.66
C ASP A 120 -11.94 -5.29 7.61
N TYR A 121 -11.88 -3.98 7.89
CA TYR A 121 -11.42 -2.99 6.91
C TYR A 121 -9.99 -3.26 6.43
N LEU A 122 -9.02 -3.38 7.34
CA LEU A 122 -7.62 -3.59 6.98
C LEU A 122 -7.39 -4.93 6.25
N PRO A 123 -7.86 -6.08 6.78
CA PRO A 123 -7.72 -7.35 6.07
C PRO A 123 -8.37 -7.30 4.67
N LYS A 124 -9.54 -6.67 4.57
CA LYS A 124 -10.23 -6.55 3.29
C LYS A 124 -9.46 -5.66 2.31
N ALA A 125 -8.92 -4.53 2.74
CA ALA A 125 -8.12 -3.64 1.89
C ALA A 125 -6.88 -4.36 1.34
N VAL A 126 -6.15 -5.08 2.18
CA VAL A 126 -4.98 -5.88 1.76
C VAL A 126 -5.38 -6.97 0.76
N LEU A 127 -6.50 -7.65 1.00
CA LEU A 127 -6.99 -8.68 0.08
C LEU A 127 -7.39 -8.08 -1.27
N ASP A 128 -8.20 -7.02 -1.26
CA ASP A 128 -8.70 -6.37 -2.47
C ASP A 128 -7.53 -5.90 -3.35
N GLU A 129 -6.53 -5.21 -2.77
CA GLU A 129 -5.35 -4.79 -3.52
C GLU A 129 -4.53 -5.98 -4.04
N THR A 130 -4.33 -7.02 -3.23
CA THR A 130 -3.62 -8.23 -3.66
C THR A 130 -4.31 -8.86 -4.87
N MET A 131 -5.63 -9.01 -4.84
CA MET A 131 -6.40 -9.61 -5.94
C MET A 131 -6.37 -8.76 -7.20
N VAL A 132 -6.41 -7.45 -7.07
CA VAL A 132 -6.24 -6.51 -8.19
C VAL A 132 -4.85 -6.68 -8.82
N MET A 133 -3.80 -6.73 -8.01
CA MET A 133 -2.43 -6.92 -8.51
C MET A 133 -2.23 -8.29 -9.16
N GLU A 134 -2.84 -9.35 -8.64
CA GLU A 134 -2.86 -10.67 -9.30
C GLU A 134 -3.52 -10.59 -10.69
N GLN A 135 -4.67 -9.92 -10.80
CA GLN A 135 -5.37 -9.75 -12.08
C GLN A 135 -4.52 -8.95 -13.09
N ILE A 136 -3.95 -7.83 -12.68
CA ILE A 136 -3.10 -6.98 -13.53
C ILE A 136 -1.86 -7.76 -13.99
N SER A 137 -1.26 -8.57 -13.11
CA SER A 137 -0.05 -9.34 -13.42
C SER A 137 -0.23 -10.39 -14.51
N GLN A 138 -1.46 -10.83 -14.77
CA GLN A 138 -1.78 -11.74 -15.89
C GLN A 138 -1.68 -11.06 -17.27
N SER A 139 -1.79 -9.73 -17.31
CA SER A 139 -1.65 -8.92 -18.51
C SER A 139 -0.83 -7.66 -18.19
N PRO A 140 0.48 -7.77 -18.05
CA PRO A 140 1.33 -6.67 -17.61
C PRO A 140 1.41 -5.55 -18.65
N HIS A 141 1.55 -4.31 -18.18
CA HIS A 141 1.76 -3.12 -19.00
C HIS A 141 3.01 -2.37 -18.52
N GLU A 142 3.83 -1.86 -19.44
CA GLU A 142 5.12 -1.22 -19.11
C GLU A 142 5.01 0.03 -18.21
N ASN A 143 3.87 0.72 -18.27
CA ASN A 143 3.57 1.90 -17.47
C ASN A 143 2.67 1.61 -16.25
N ILE A 144 2.58 0.36 -15.83
CA ILE A 144 1.98 -0.08 -14.57
C ILE A 144 3.07 -0.74 -13.72
N ILE A 145 3.06 -0.48 -12.42
CA ILE A 145 4.07 -1.02 -11.50
C ILE A 145 4.18 -2.54 -11.59
N ARG A 146 5.39 -3.03 -11.66
CA ARG A 146 5.64 -4.48 -11.69
C ARG A 146 5.36 -5.10 -10.33
N TYR A 147 4.50 -6.10 -10.33
CA TYR A 147 4.19 -6.96 -9.19
C TYR A 147 5.05 -8.21 -9.23
N TYR A 148 5.73 -8.51 -8.12
CA TYR A 148 6.54 -9.73 -7.98
C TYR A 148 5.80 -10.84 -7.23
N GLY A 149 4.67 -10.52 -6.60
CA GLY A 149 3.89 -11.45 -5.80
C GLY A 149 3.61 -10.92 -4.39
N CYS A 150 2.87 -11.69 -3.62
CA CYS A 150 2.62 -11.39 -2.21
C CYS A 150 3.56 -12.21 -1.29
N ARG A 151 3.67 -11.79 -0.04
CA ARG A 151 4.27 -12.59 1.03
C ARG A 151 3.18 -13.19 1.89
N VAL A 152 3.37 -14.45 2.23
CA VAL A 152 2.50 -15.16 3.16
C VAL A 152 3.30 -15.53 4.40
N ARG A 153 2.82 -15.12 5.58
CA ARG A 153 3.39 -15.46 6.87
C ARG A 153 2.29 -15.96 7.81
N ARG A 154 2.53 -17.01 8.52
CA ARG A 154 1.60 -17.57 9.52
C ARG A 154 0.18 -17.87 8.97
N GLY A 155 0.07 -18.12 7.65
CA GLY A 155 -1.20 -18.38 6.97
C GLY A 155 -1.96 -17.12 6.49
N TYR A 156 -1.36 -15.94 6.60
CA TYR A 156 -1.93 -14.65 6.19
C TYR A 156 -1.14 -14.01 5.06
N ILE A 157 -1.81 -13.26 4.20
CA ILE A 157 -1.17 -12.36 3.22
C ILE A 157 -0.72 -11.11 3.97
N THR A 158 0.59 -10.92 4.12
CA THR A 158 1.14 -9.88 4.99
C THR A 158 1.66 -8.65 4.24
N SER A 159 2.01 -8.80 2.98
CA SER A 159 2.48 -7.71 2.14
C SER A 159 2.43 -8.08 0.66
N ILE A 160 2.47 -7.06 -0.19
CA ILE A 160 2.72 -7.21 -1.62
C ILE A 160 4.13 -6.70 -1.95
N VAL A 161 4.77 -7.34 -2.93
CA VAL A 161 6.15 -7.02 -3.33
C VAL A 161 6.11 -6.45 -4.73
N LEU A 162 6.56 -5.20 -4.85
CA LEU A 162 6.52 -4.41 -6.06
C LEU A 162 7.94 -4.03 -6.50
N GLU A 163 8.10 -3.61 -7.74
CA GLU A 163 9.32 -2.95 -8.20
C GLU A 163 9.58 -1.69 -7.36
N ARG A 164 10.83 -1.46 -6.98
CA ARG A 164 11.23 -0.21 -6.33
C ARG A 164 11.49 0.85 -7.39
N LEU A 165 10.82 1.96 -7.25
CA LEU A 165 11.04 3.18 -8.02
C LEU A 165 11.41 4.32 -7.05
N ASP A 166 12.11 5.34 -7.54
CA ASP A 166 12.77 6.28 -6.66
C ASP A 166 11.95 7.56 -6.43
N GLN A 167 11.13 7.98 -7.39
CA GLN A 167 10.57 9.32 -7.38
C GLN A 167 9.16 9.37 -7.96
N THR A 168 8.24 10.03 -7.22
CA THR A 168 6.89 10.32 -7.73
C THR A 168 6.93 11.49 -8.72
N LEU A 169 5.88 11.64 -9.53
CA LEU A 169 5.75 12.76 -10.44
C LEU A 169 5.69 14.09 -9.67
N SER A 170 5.04 14.14 -8.50
CA SER A 170 5.04 15.32 -7.61
C SER A 170 6.45 15.74 -7.19
N GLN A 171 7.33 14.80 -6.97
CA GLN A 171 8.75 15.07 -6.64
C GLN A 171 9.54 15.42 -7.90
N TYR A 172 9.30 14.71 -8.99
CA TYR A 172 10.03 14.87 -10.25
C TYR A 172 9.87 16.26 -10.86
N VAL A 173 8.68 16.89 -10.74
CA VAL A 173 8.43 18.24 -11.28
C VAL A 173 9.31 19.31 -10.64
N THR A 174 9.90 19.05 -9.47
CA THR A 174 10.81 19.98 -8.78
C THR A 174 12.27 19.83 -9.22
N THR A 175 12.57 18.91 -10.12
CA THR A 175 13.93 18.63 -10.60
C THR A 175 14.23 19.33 -11.93
N SER A 176 15.51 19.51 -12.25
CA SER A 176 15.95 20.03 -13.55
C SER A 176 15.51 19.14 -14.71
N ASP A 177 15.47 17.84 -14.50
CA ASP A 177 15.18 16.82 -15.52
C ASP A 177 13.73 16.93 -16.03
N PHE A 178 12.84 17.50 -15.23
CA PHE A 178 11.46 17.77 -15.64
C PHE A 178 11.35 18.73 -16.82
N GLN A 179 12.30 19.67 -16.96
CA GLN A 179 12.33 20.62 -18.08
C GLN A 179 12.57 19.94 -19.44
N GLU A 180 13.27 18.81 -19.41
CA GLU A 180 13.59 18.00 -20.60
C GLU A 180 12.52 16.92 -20.89
N LEU A 181 11.49 16.82 -20.03
CA LEU A 181 10.45 15.80 -20.16
C LEU A 181 9.59 16.07 -21.40
N ASP A 182 9.47 15.07 -22.27
CA ASP A 182 8.43 15.06 -23.31
C ASP A 182 7.06 14.80 -22.67
N LYS A 183 6.42 15.89 -22.24
CA LYS A 183 5.13 15.87 -21.53
C LYS A 183 4.02 15.22 -22.37
N VAL A 184 4.07 15.34 -23.70
CA VAL A 184 3.06 14.72 -24.58
C VAL A 184 3.22 13.21 -24.57
N LYS A 185 4.43 12.73 -24.83
CA LYS A 185 4.72 11.29 -24.80
C LYS A 185 4.47 10.68 -23.43
N PHE A 186 4.84 11.39 -22.36
CA PHE A 186 4.60 10.97 -20.98
C PHE A 186 3.11 10.77 -20.71
N PHE A 187 2.29 11.76 -21.08
CA PHE A 187 0.84 11.70 -20.89
C PHE A 187 0.20 10.56 -21.71
N GLU A 188 0.58 10.40 -22.98
CA GLU A 188 0.04 9.32 -23.81
C GLU A 188 0.41 7.92 -23.28
N SER A 189 1.60 7.77 -22.72
CA SER A 189 2.02 6.52 -22.07
C SER A 189 1.19 6.21 -20.82
N LEU A 190 0.91 7.23 -20.00
CA LEU A 190 0.05 7.08 -18.82
C LEU A 190 -1.40 6.75 -19.21
N LYS A 191 -1.93 7.45 -20.20
CA LYS A 191 -3.26 7.20 -20.74
C LYS A 191 -3.39 5.77 -21.24
N SER A 192 -2.38 5.26 -21.95
CA SER A 192 -2.33 3.86 -22.38
C SER A 192 -2.40 2.87 -21.20
N ALA A 193 -1.71 3.15 -20.09
CA ALA A 193 -1.79 2.33 -18.88
C ALA A 193 -3.21 2.31 -18.27
N VAL A 194 -3.87 3.47 -18.21
CA VAL A 194 -5.24 3.57 -17.68
C VAL A 194 -6.24 2.88 -18.61
N GLU A 195 -6.12 3.06 -19.92
CA GLU A 195 -6.94 2.35 -20.90
C GLU A 195 -6.74 0.84 -20.80
N HIS A 196 -5.52 0.38 -20.55
CA HIS A 196 -5.24 -1.04 -20.30
C HIS A 196 -5.99 -1.55 -19.06
N LEU A 197 -5.97 -0.84 -17.91
CA LEU A 197 -6.77 -1.19 -16.74
C LEU A 197 -8.26 -1.29 -17.08
N HIS A 198 -8.76 -0.34 -17.87
CA HIS A 198 -10.15 -0.34 -18.29
C HIS A 198 -10.51 -1.56 -19.16
N THR A 199 -9.58 -2.09 -19.96
CA THR A 199 -9.82 -3.35 -20.70
C THR A 199 -9.90 -4.56 -19.78
N LEU A 200 -9.26 -4.51 -18.60
CA LEU A 200 -9.34 -5.53 -17.55
C LEU A 200 -10.62 -5.40 -16.69
N GLY A 201 -11.46 -4.40 -16.96
CA GLY A 201 -12.67 -4.13 -16.17
C GLY A 201 -12.40 -3.42 -14.84
N LEU A 202 -11.23 -2.80 -14.68
CA LEU A 202 -10.78 -2.10 -13.49
C LEU A 202 -10.76 -0.59 -13.71
N ALA A 203 -11.05 0.20 -12.67
CA ALA A 203 -10.69 1.62 -12.61
C ALA A 203 -9.77 1.87 -11.42
N HIS A 204 -8.79 2.75 -11.61
CA HIS A 204 -7.82 3.12 -10.57
C HIS A 204 -8.46 3.91 -9.44
N ASN A 205 -9.37 4.83 -9.79
CA ASN A 205 -10.14 5.71 -8.91
C ASN A 205 -9.34 6.72 -8.08
N ASP A 206 -8.01 6.76 -8.20
CA ASP A 206 -7.15 7.71 -7.50
C ASP A 206 -5.91 8.11 -8.32
N ILE A 207 -6.10 8.53 -9.57
CA ILE A 207 -5.01 9.01 -10.42
C ILE A 207 -4.64 10.45 -10.00
N ASN A 208 -3.41 10.61 -9.52
CA ASN A 208 -2.85 11.89 -9.11
C ASN A 208 -1.30 11.83 -9.20
N PRO A 209 -0.56 12.96 -9.12
CA PRO A 209 0.89 12.97 -9.28
C PRO A 209 1.68 12.18 -8.23
N ASP A 210 1.11 11.89 -7.06
CA ASP A 210 1.76 11.08 -6.03
C ASP A 210 1.62 9.58 -6.31
N ASN A 211 0.60 9.19 -7.08
CA ASN A 211 0.37 7.81 -7.52
C ASN A 211 0.95 7.51 -8.90
N ILE A 212 1.86 8.34 -9.39
CA ILE A 212 2.62 8.14 -10.62
C ILE A 212 4.10 8.27 -10.28
N MET A 213 4.87 7.22 -10.55
CA MET A 213 6.33 7.27 -10.46
C MET A 213 6.93 7.60 -11.83
N VAL A 214 8.16 8.13 -11.81
CA VAL A 214 8.89 8.42 -13.06
C VAL A 214 10.09 7.47 -13.17
N LYS A 215 10.13 6.71 -14.26
CA LYS A 215 11.21 5.77 -14.56
C LYS A 215 11.80 6.09 -15.93
N ASN A 216 13.04 6.59 -15.97
CA ASN A 216 13.71 6.95 -17.23
C ASN A 216 12.87 7.89 -18.12
N GLY A 217 12.20 8.89 -17.53
CA GLY A 217 11.34 9.83 -18.25
C GLY A 217 9.98 9.27 -18.69
N SER A 218 9.62 8.05 -18.27
CA SER A 218 8.32 7.44 -18.55
C SER A 218 7.49 7.30 -17.27
N PRO A 219 6.15 7.44 -17.32
CA PRO A 219 5.29 7.25 -16.17
C PRO A 219 5.15 5.77 -15.79
N VAL A 220 4.99 5.51 -14.51
CA VAL A 220 4.58 4.21 -13.99
C VAL A 220 3.48 4.45 -12.97
N LEU A 221 2.27 3.96 -13.28
CA LEU A 221 1.11 4.04 -12.39
C LEU A 221 1.31 3.09 -11.20
N ILE A 222 1.09 3.59 -10.00
CA ILE A 222 1.28 2.89 -8.72
C ILE A 222 0.06 3.08 -7.82
N ASP A 223 0.06 2.39 -6.68
CA ASP A 223 -0.93 2.52 -5.60
C ASP A 223 -2.35 2.11 -6.02
N PHE A 224 -2.61 0.82 -5.95
CA PHE A 224 -3.87 0.21 -6.38
C PHE A 224 -4.87 -0.01 -5.22
N ASP A 225 -4.70 0.69 -4.09
CA ASP A 225 -5.59 0.58 -2.92
C ASP A 225 -7.05 0.92 -3.25
N SER A 226 -7.26 1.94 -4.10
CA SER A 226 -8.58 2.37 -4.55
C SER A 226 -9.04 1.68 -5.83
N CYS A 227 -8.17 0.89 -6.46
CA CYS A 227 -8.49 0.22 -7.71
C CYS A 227 -9.48 -0.91 -7.48
N GLN A 228 -10.59 -0.88 -8.23
CA GLN A 228 -11.65 -1.86 -8.09
C GLN A 228 -12.29 -2.20 -9.45
N PRO A 229 -12.90 -3.39 -9.60
CA PRO A 229 -13.76 -3.69 -10.72
C PRO A 229 -14.90 -2.68 -10.85
N PHE A 230 -15.30 -2.37 -12.09
CA PHE A 230 -16.42 -1.47 -12.34
C PHE A 230 -17.69 -1.88 -11.60
N GLY A 231 -18.39 -0.90 -11.03
CA GLY A 231 -19.60 -1.11 -10.26
C GLY A 231 -19.38 -1.58 -8.82
N LYS A 232 -18.16 -1.88 -8.41
CA LYS A 232 -17.85 -2.22 -7.02
C LYS A 232 -17.86 -0.97 -6.14
N ARG A 233 -18.35 -1.15 -4.91
CA ARG A 233 -18.28 -0.11 -3.88
C ARG A 233 -16.82 0.07 -3.43
N LEU A 234 -16.40 1.32 -3.36
CA LEU A 234 -15.08 1.70 -2.88
C LEU A 234 -15.02 1.70 -1.35
N GLN A 235 -13.86 1.37 -0.80
CA GLN A 235 -13.58 1.47 0.64
C GLN A 235 -12.99 2.83 1.01
N SER A 236 -12.24 3.44 0.10
CA SER A 236 -11.63 4.77 0.22
C SER A 236 -12.07 5.65 -0.94
N LEU A 237 -12.11 6.95 -0.70
CA LEU A 237 -12.26 7.95 -1.76
C LEU A 237 -10.89 8.22 -2.39
N GLY A 238 -10.88 8.71 -3.61
CA GLY A 238 -9.69 9.27 -4.23
C GLY A 238 -9.18 10.51 -3.48
N THR A 239 -8.02 11.00 -3.87
CA THR A 239 -7.36 12.17 -3.29
C THR A 239 -8.18 13.45 -3.56
N GLU A 240 -8.47 14.21 -2.51
CA GLU A 240 -9.19 15.47 -2.61
C GLU A 240 -8.52 16.41 -3.63
N GLY A 241 -9.35 17.02 -4.46
CA GLY A 241 -8.88 17.86 -5.55
C GLY A 241 -8.53 17.11 -6.84
N TRP A 242 -8.57 15.75 -6.88
CA TRP A 242 -8.33 14.94 -8.07
C TRP A 242 -9.57 14.20 -8.57
N TYR A 243 -10.73 14.48 -8.00
CA TYR A 243 -12.04 14.01 -8.47
C TYR A 243 -13.00 15.20 -8.61
N GLU A 244 -14.03 15.06 -9.44
CA GLU A 244 -15.03 16.10 -9.70
C GLU A 244 -16.02 16.24 -8.55
N GLU A 245 -16.56 15.10 -8.11
CA GLU A 245 -17.51 14.98 -7.00
C GLU A 245 -17.23 13.74 -6.17
N VAL A 246 -17.69 13.72 -4.92
CA VAL A 246 -17.55 12.55 -4.04
C VAL A 246 -18.28 11.36 -4.66
N PHE A 247 -17.60 10.23 -4.76
CA PHE A 247 -18.13 9.01 -5.35
C PHE A 247 -17.83 7.79 -4.48
N TYR A 248 -18.66 6.76 -4.58
CA TYR A 248 -18.57 5.56 -3.76
C TYR A 248 -18.55 4.26 -4.58
N THR A 249 -18.55 4.38 -5.89
CA THR A 249 -18.59 3.24 -6.82
C THR A 249 -17.49 3.40 -7.85
N SER A 250 -16.79 2.32 -8.15
CA SER A 250 -15.70 2.31 -9.14
C SER A 250 -16.25 2.47 -10.56
N GLU A 251 -15.83 3.51 -11.27
CA GLU A 251 -16.25 3.82 -12.64
C GLU A 251 -15.12 4.43 -13.46
N LYS A 252 -15.08 4.16 -14.76
CA LYS A 252 -14.10 4.73 -15.70
C LYS A 252 -14.07 6.26 -15.69
N LYS A 253 -15.22 6.91 -15.47
CA LYS A 253 -15.32 8.37 -15.53
C LYS A 253 -14.41 9.06 -14.52
N HIS A 254 -14.13 8.42 -13.36
CA HIS A 254 -13.24 8.99 -12.34
C HIS A 254 -11.81 9.09 -12.86
N ASP A 255 -11.32 8.02 -13.50
CA ASP A 255 -9.99 8.01 -14.11
C ASP A 255 -9.89 8.99 -15.28
N ILE A 256 -10.94 9.11 -16.11
CA ILE A 256 -10.98 10.04 -17.24
C ILE A 256 -10.86 11.48 -16.73
N TYR A 257 -11.67 11.86 -15.72
CA TYR A 257 -11.59 13.18 -15.10
C TYR A 257 -10.20 13.46 -14.53
N SER A 258 -9.65 12.50 -13.76
CA SER A 258 -8.32 12.65 -13.16
C SER A 258 -7.23 12.80 -14.20
N LEU A 259 -7.31 12.07 -15.34
CA LEU A 259 -6.37 12.22 -16.47
C LEU A 259 -6.46 13.60 -17.12
N GLU A 260 -7.67 14.12 -17.39
CA GLU A 260 -7.86 15.45 -17.97
C GLU A 260 -7.24 16.51 -17.05
N LYS A 261 -7.51 16.42 -15.75
CA LYS A 261 -6.93 17.32 -14.75
C LYS A 261 -5.40 17.19 -14.67
N LEU A 262 -4.87 15.98 -14.75
CA LEU A 262 -3.43 15.75 -14.75
C LEU A 262 -2.75 16.35 -15.99
N GLN A 263 -3.40 16.30 -17.15
CA GLN A 263 -2.89 16.90 -18.36
C GLN A 263 -2.75 18.43 -18.20
N GLU A 264 -3.76 19.08 -17.65
CA GLU A 264 -3.71 20.52 -17.34
C GLU A 264 -2.60 20.83 -16.33
N TRP A 265 -2.51 20.02 -15.27
CA TRP A 265 -1.49 20.17 -14.24
C TRP A 265 -0.07 20.03 -14.79
N LEU A 266 0.19 19.02 -15.66
CA LEU A 266 1.48 18.84 -16.32
C LEU A 266 1.87 19.99 -17.22
N GLN A 267 0.90 20.62 -17.92
CA GLN A 267 1.14 21.79 -18.77
C GLN A 267 1.46 23.03 -17.94
N ALA A 268 0.81 23.20 -16.78
CA ALA A 268 1.01 24.32 -15.89
C ALA A 268 2.32 24.24 -15.08
N ALA A 269 2.82 23.03 -14.82
CA ALA A 269 4.06 22.79 -14.08
C ALA A 269 5.27 23.31 -14.87
N LYS A 270 6.13 24.08 -14.17
CA LYS A 270 7.28 24.82 -14.75
C LYS A 270 8.59 24.22 -14.24
#